data_1e3007a400a9d9ddb09ffd076008f020
#
_entry.id   1e3007a400a9d9ddb09ffd076008f020
#
_cell.length_a   1.000
_cell.length_b   1.000
_cell.length_c   1.000
_cell.angle_alpha   90.00
_cell.angle_beta   90.00
_cell.angle_gamma   90.00
#
_symmetry.space_group_name_H-M   'P 1'
#
loop_
_entity.id
_entity.type
_entity.pdbx_description
1 polymer ?
#
loop_
_entity_poly.entity_id
_entity_poly.type
_entity_poly.pdbx_seq_one_letter_code
_entity_poly.pdbx_strand_id
1 'polypeptide(L)'
;MLFLYFCRYNINKPVKMNIEQVRAYALALPGTTEDMPYGPDCVVFRIEGKIYLHISLESSEPTCAVKLDPAVGAGLREHEDGVRPAYHMNKVHWNDLYLNSLSDGMVMELIRQSYNLVISNLPKYIRIKLEE
;
A
#
# COMPACT_ATOMS: atom_id res chain seq x y z
N MET A 1 21.35 -7.46 -6.79
CA MET A 1 20.44 -6.59 -7.57
C MET A 1 19.95 -5.38 -6.75
N LEU A 2 19.47 -5.63 -5.55
CA LEU A 2 19.03 -4.55 -4.70
C LEU A 2 20.15 -3.58 -4.34
N PHE A 3 21.33 -4.10 -4.07
CA PHE A 3 22.51 -3.29 -3.80
C PHE A 3 22.85 -2.37 -4.97
N LEU A 4 22.80 -2.89 -6.20
CA LEU A 4 23.07 -2.10 -7.40
C LEU A 4 22.00 -1.03 -7.60
N TYR A 5 20.75 -1.36 -7.25
CA TYR A 5 19.65 -0.39 -7.31
C TYR A 5 19.95 0.81 -6.41
N PHE A 6 20.34 0.56 -5.15
CA PHE A 6 20.66 1.62 -4.22
C PHE A 6 21.86 2.45 -4.67
N CYS A 7 22.86 1.83 -5.26
CA CYS A 7 24.05 2.54 -5.75
C CYS A 7 23.74 3.47 -6.91
N ARG A 8 22.69 3.19 -7.67
CA ARG A 8 22.27 4.04 -8.79
C ARG A 8 21.60 5.33 -8.35
N TYR A 9 20.97 5.30 -7.20
CA TYR A 9 20.22 6.46 -6.72
C TYR A 9 21.09 7.27 -5.79
N ASN A 10 21.11 8.57 -6.05
CA ASN A 10 21.76 9.50 -5.15
C ASN A 10 21.00 9.47 -3.82
N ILE A 11 21.71 9.15 -2.73
CA ILE A 11 21.10 9.07 -1.40
C ILE A 11 20.53 10.41 -0.94
N ASN A 12 21.00 11.51 -1.52
CA ASN A 12 20.49 12.84 -1.20
C ASN A 12 19.25 13.21 -2.00
N LYS A 13 18.83 12.35 -2.94
CA LYS A 13 17.66 12.60 -3.76
C LYS A 13 16.61 11.53 -3.43
N PRO A 14 15.52 11.90 -2.76
CA PRO A 14 14.50 10.91 -2.39
C PRO A 14 13.89 10.31 -3.66
N VAL A 15 13.76 8.99 -3.65
CA VAL A 15 13.10 8.24 -4.72
C VAL A 15 11.63 8.16 -4.36
N LYS A 16 10.79 8.62 -5.28
CA LYS A 16 9.34 8.65 -5.10
C LYS A 16 8.68 7.69 -6.07
N MET A 17 7.61 7.05 -5.65
CA MET A 17 6.79 6.21 -6.51
C MET A 17 5.66 7.02 -7.14
N ASN A 18 5.29 6.67 -8.36
CA ASN A 18 4.04 7.11 -8.94
C ASN A 18 2.98 6.01 -8.80
N ILE A 19 1.73 6.33 -9.15
CA ILE A 19 0.63 5.36 -8.97
C ILE A 19 0.79 4.13 -9.88
N GLU A 20 1.42 4.26 -11.04
CA GLU A 20 1.66 3.11 -11.92
C GLU A 20 2.68 2.15 -11.30
N GLN A 21 3.70 2.67 -10.64
CA GLN A 21 4.68 1.85 -9.93
C GLN A 21 4.06 1.15 -8.73
N VAL A 22 3.18 1.85 -8.00
CA VAL A 22 2.42 1.24 -6.91
C VAL A 22 1.58 0.08 -7.43
N ARG A 23 0.88 0.29 -8.55
CA ARG A 23 0.09 -0.76 -9.19
C ARG A 23 0.95 -1.96 -9.56
N ALA A 24 2.09 -1.71 -10.20
CA ALA A 24 3.00 -2.78 -10.61
C ALA A 24 3.52 -3.58 -9.40
N TYR A 25 3.87 -2.89 -8.33
CA TYR A 25 4.33 -3.54 -7.11
C TYR A 25 3.23 -4.44 -6.52
N ALA A 26 2.02 -3.91 -6.42
CA ALA A 26 0.89 -4.67 -5.87
C ALA A 26 0.58 -5.91 -6.71
N LEU A 27 0.53 -5.75 -8.04
CA LEU A 27 0.22 -6.88 -8.93
C LEU A 27 1.30 -7.96 -8.90
N ALA A 28 2.51 -7.63 -8.49
CA ALA A 28 3.59 -8.62 -8.31
C ALA A 28 3.44 -9.41 -7.02
N LEU A 29 2.64 -8.96 -6.06
CA LEU A 29 2.39 -9.73 -4.83
C LEU A 29 1.48 -10.93 -5.16
N PRO A 30 1.84 -12.12 -4.67
CA PRO A 30 1.12 -13.35 -5.08
C PRO A 30 -0.38 -13.30 -4.81
N GLY A 31 -1.16 -13.72 -5.80
CA GLY A 31 -2.61 -13.81 -5.68
C GLY A 31 -3.37 -12.51 -5.78
N THR A 32 -2.69 -11.40 -6.04
CA THR A 32 -3.34 -10.09 -6.14
C THR A 32 -4.16 -9.98 -7.41
N THR A 33 -5.39 -9.48 -7.26
CA THR A 33 -6.26 -9.08 -8.37
C THR A 33 -6.61 -7.60 -8.22
N GLU A 34 -7.00 -6.97 -9.31
CA GLU A 34 -7.44 -5.57 -9.28
C GLU A 34 -8.83 -5.43 -9.89
N ASP A 35 -9.61 -4.48 -9.38
CA ASP A 35 -10.90 -4.12 -9.97
C ASP A 35 -11.29 -2.71 -9.53
N MET A 36 -12.42 -2.23 -10.04
CA MET A 36 -12.89 -0.87 -9.78
C MET A 36 -14.35 -0.88 -9.32
N PRO A 37 -14.63 -1.44 -8.11
CA PRO A 37 -16.01 -1.63 -7.65
C PRO A 37 -16.72 -0.33 -7.29
N TYR A 38 -15.97 0.76 -7.06
CA TYR A 38 -16.53 2.04 -6.63
C TYR A 38 -16.59 3.07 -7.75
N GLY A 39 -16.35 2.67 -9.00
CA GLY A 39 -16.39 3.56 -10.14
C GLY A 39 -15.01 3.88 -10.71
N PRO A 40 -14.92 4.85 -11.65
CA PRO A 40 -13.70 5.09 -12.41
C PRO A 40 -12.60 5.83 -11.64
N ASP A 41 -12.86 6.25 -10.40
CA ASP A 41 -11.96 7.12 -9.66
C ASP A 41 -11.02 6.37 -8.71
N CYS A 42 -11.21 5.06 -8.57
CA CYS A 42 -10.44 4.28 -7.60
C CYS A 42 -10.23 2.86 -8.08
N VAL A 43 -8.97 2.41 -8.03
CA VAL A 43 -8.61 1.01 -8.29
C VAL A 43 -8.35 0.34 -6.95
N VAL A 44 -8.91 -0.84 -6.71
CA VAL A 44 -8.65 -1.61 -5.52
C VAL A 44 -7.87 -2.89 -5.85
N PHE A 45 -7.08 -3.34 -4.90
CA PHE A 45 -6.27 -4.54 -5.03
C PHE A 45 -6.67 -5.51 -3.93
N ARG A 46 -6.94 -6.75 -4.31
CA ARG A 46 -7.49 -7.78 -3.41
C ARG A 46 -6.58 -8.99 -3.34
N ILE A 47 -6.61 -9.63 -2.18
CA ILE A 47 -6.09 -10.99 -2.01
C ILE A 47 -7.23 -11.84 -1.45
N GLU A 48 -7.56 -12.92 -2.14
CA GLU A 48 -8.70 -13.79 -1.78
C GLU A 48 -9.99 -12.99 -1.53
N GLY A 49 -10.26 -12.03 -2.41
CA GLY A 49 -11.46 -11.20 -2.35
C GLY A 49 -11.42 -10.06 -1.34
N LYS A 50 -10.39 -9.95 -0.53
CA LYS A 50 -10.27 -8.91 0.49
C LYS A 50 -9.36 -7.79 0.02
N ILE A 51 -9.81 -6.55 0.13
CA ILE A 51 -9.07 -5.38 -0.31
C ILE A 51 -7.94 -5.07 0.65
N TYR A 52 -6.72 -4.85 0.13
CA TYR A 52 -5.60 -4.40 0.93
C TYR A 52 -4.98 -3.09 0.43
N LEU A 53 -5.40 -2.59 -0.73
CA LEU A 53 -4.85 -1.37 -1.31
C LEU A 53 -5.91 -0.67 -2.14
N HIS A 54 -5.99 0.66 -2.01
CA HIS A 54 -6.77 1.52 -2.89
C HIS A 54 -5.83 2.52 -3.55
N ILE A 55 -5.95 2.72 -4.85
CA ILE A 55 -5.25 3.81 -5.55
C ILE A 55 -6.30 4.81 -6.02
N SER A 56 -6.13 6.07 -5.63
CA SER A 56 -6.98 7.15 -6.11
C SER A 56 -6.50 7.61 -7.48
N LEU A 57 -7.41 7.69 -8.44
CA LEU A 57 -7.11 8.14 -9.81
C LEU A 57 -7.44 9.62 -10.02
N GLU A 58 -8.16 10.24 -9.09
CA GLU A 58 -8.58 11.65 -9.22
C GLU A 58 -7.98 12.58 -8.17
N SER A 59 -7.12 12.09 -7.32
CA SER A 59 -6.48 12.93 -6.32
C SER A 59 -5.53 13.92 -7.01
N SER A 60 -5.53 15.17 -6.55
CA SER A 60 -4.60 16.19 -7.06
C SER A 60 -3.14 15.82 -6.77
N GLU A 61 -2.90 15.06 -5.69
CA GLU A 61 -1.60 14.50 -5.37
C GLU A 61 -1.70 12.97 -5.48
N PRO A 62 -0.66 12.30 -5.98
CA PRO A 62 -0.70 10.84 -6.05
C PRO A 62 -0.83 10.23 -4.66
N THR A 63 -1.87 9.46 -4.46
CA THR A 63 -2.26 8.94 -3.15
C THR A 63 -2.77 7.51 -3.28
N CYS A 64 -2.39 6.67 -2.32
CA CYS A 64 -2.98 5.36 -2.16
C CYS A 64 -3.35 5.16 -0.69
N ALA A 65 -4.14 4.13 -0.39
CA ALA A 65 -4.55 3.85 0.98
C ALA A 65 -4.26 2.39 1.30
N VAL A 66 -3.74 2.17 2.50
CA VAL A 66 -3.38 0.84 3.01
C VAL A 66 -4.03 0.60 4.36
N LYS A 67 -4.25 -0.68 4.68
CA LYS A 67 -4.77 -1.11 5.97
C LYS A 67 -3.59 -1.48 6.86
N LEU A 68 -3.51 -0.86 8.04
CA LEU A 68 -2.43 -1.09 8.97
C LEU A 68 -2.98 -1.44 10.35
N ASP A 69 -2.17 -2.12 11.15
CA ASP A 69 -2.46 -2.27 12.57
C ASP A 69 -2.64 -0.87 13.17
N PRO A 70 -3.68 -0.65 14.02
CA PRO A 70 -3.95 0.68 14.56
C PRO A 70 -2.78 1.35 15.27
N ALA A 71 -1.99 0.57 16.03
CA ALA A 71 -0.83 1.14 16.72
C ALA A 71 0.26 1.56 15.75
N VAL A 72 0.49 0.76 14.71
CA VAL A 72 1.47 1.09 13.67
C VAL A 72 1.03 2.34 12.92
N GLY A 73 -0.23 2.40 12.50
CA GLY A 73 -0.77 3.57 11.79
C GLY A 73 -0.69 4.84 12.63
N ALA A 74 -1.05 4.77 13.90
CA ALA A 74 -0.98 5.92 14.79
C ALA A 74 0.45 6.44 14.94
N GLY A 75 1.42 5.53 15.12
CA GLY A 75 2.82 5.93 15.24
C GLY A 75 3.36 6.57 13.97
N LEU A 76 3.01 6.01 12.81
CA LEU A 76 3.44 6.58 11.53
C LEU A 76 2.86 7.96 11.29
N ARG A 77 1.59 8.17 11.64
CA ARG A 77 0.97 9.50 11.47
C ARG A 77 1.63 10.57 12.33
N GLU A 78 2.23 10.19 13.46
CA GLU A 78 2.94 11.14 14.30
C GLU A 78 4.30 11.55 13.72
N HIS A 79 4.95 10.65 12.97
CA HIS A 79 6.32 10.86 12.51
C HIS A 79 6.44 11.15 11.02
N GLU A 80 5.41 10.83 10.23
CA GLU A 80 5.44 10.98 8.79
C GLU A 80 4.27 11.80 8.30
N ASP A 81 4.55 12.99 7.76
CA ASP A 81 3.50 13.86 7.22
C ASP A 81 2.76 13.23 6.05
N GLY A 82 3.41 12.32 5.35
CA GLY A 82 2.81 11.62 4.21
C GLY A 82 1.85 10.51 4.58
N VAL A 83 1.71 10.18 5.86
CA VAL A 83 0.76 9.17 6.34
C VAL A 83 -0.35 9.87 7.09
N ARG A 84 -1.60 9.74 6.62
CA ARG A 84 -2.76 10.42 7.20
C ARG A 84 -3.94 9.46 7.30
N PRO A 85 -4.90 9.73 8.21
CA PRO A 85 -6.10 8.88 8.29
C PRO A 85 -6.87 8.94 6.96
N ALA A 86 -7.38 7.79 6.51
CA ALA A 86 -8.19 7.74 5.30
C ALA A 86 -9.63 8.13 5.63
N TYR A 87 -9.97 9.38 5.38
CA TYR A 87 -11.25 9.97 5.84
C TYR A 87 -12.50 9.34 5.22
N HIS A 88 -12.39 8.68 4.08
CA HIS A 88 -13.50 8.02 3.41
C HIS A 88 -13.65 6.55 3.78
N MET A 89 -12.84 6.07 4.72
CA MET A 89 -12.80 4.67 5.15
C MET A 89 -12.75 4.61 6.68
N ASN A 90 -12.64 3.40 7.23
CA ASN A 90 -12.41 3.23 8.66
C ASN A 90 -11.03 3.80 9.02
N LYS A 91 -11.02 4.96 9.67
CA LYS A 91 -9.80 5.72 9.99
C LYS A 91 -8.88 5.03 11.00
N VAL A 92 -9.41 4.08 11.75
CA VAL A 92 -8.61 3.33 12.73
C VAL A 92 -7.63 2.41 12.02
N HIS A 93 -8.06 1.80 10.90
CA HIS A 93 -7.29 0.82 10.17
C HIS A 93 -6.70 1.35 8.86
N TRP A 94 -7.37 2.26 8.19
CA TRP A 94 -6.97 2.72 6.87
C TRP A 94 -6.24 4.05 6.91
N ASN A 95 -5.15 4.12 6.16
CA ASN A 95 -4.28 5.29 6.12
C ASN A 95 -3.99 5.66 4.67
N ASP A 96 -4.12 6.96 4.37
CA ASP A 96 -3.70 7.51 3.09
C ASP A 96 -2.19 7.70 3.09
N LEU A 97 -1.55 7.28 2.01
CA LEU A 97 -0.14 7.47 1.76
C LEU A 97 0.03 8.49 0.64
N TYR A 98 0.64 9.62 0.95
CA TYR A 98 0.92 10.67 -0.03
C TYR A 98 2.28 10.38 -0.65
N LEU A 99 2.28 9.92 -1.90
CA LEU A 99 3.46 9.38 -2.56
C LEU A 99 4.57 10.41 -2.73
N ASN A 100 4.20 11.69 -2.88
CA ASN A 100 5.19 12.76 -3.01
C ASN A 100 5.92 13.07 -1.70
N SER A 101 5.41 12.59 -0.58
CA SER A 101 5.96 12.87 0.75
C SER A 101 6.63 11.66 1.39
N LEU A 102 6.63 10.50 0.72
CA LEU A 102 7.18 9.26 1.27
C LEU A 102 8.20 8.67 0.30
N SER A 103 9.23 8.03 0.84
CA SER A 103 10.19 7.30 0.01
C SER A 103 9.52 6.07 -0.60
N ASP A 104 10.07 5.59 -1.72
CA ASP A 104 9.57 4.38 -2.37
C ASP A 104 9.68 3.16 -1.44
N GLY A 105 10.76 3.07 -0.67
CA GLY A 105 10.94 1.98 0.27
C GLY A 105 9.87 1.95 1.35
N MET A 106 9.49 3.12 1.87
CA MET A 106 8.42 3.22 2.87
C MET A 106 7.08 2.79 2.26
N VAL A 107 6.77 3.28 1.06
CA VAL A 107 5.50 2.95 0.40
C VAL A 107 5.42 1.45 0.15
N MET A 108 6.46 0.84 -0.40
CA MET A 108 6.49 -0.61 -0.65
C MET A 108 6.32 -1.41 0.63
N GLU A 109 7.01 -1.01 1.70
CA GLU A 109 6.91 -1.69 2.99
C GLU A 109 5.48 -1.61 3.55
N LEU A 110 4.85 -0.45 3.47
CA LEU A 110 3.51 -0.28 4.01
C LEU A 110 2.46 -1.02 3.19
N ILE A 111 2.61 -1.08 1.87
CA ILE A 111 1.74 -1.91 1.03
C ILE A 111 1.88 -3.38 1.41
N ARG A 112 3.11 -3.84 1.62
CA ARG A 112 3.37 -5.22 2.01
C ARG A 112 2.79 -5.53 3.38
N GLN A 113 2.90 -4.61 4.34
CA GLN A 113 2.28 -4.78 5.64
C GLN A 113 0.76 -4.93 5.53
N SER A 114 0.13 -4.11 4.68
CA SER A 114 -1.31 -4.21 4.44
C SER A 114 -1.69 -5.56 3.85
N TYR A 115 -0.94 -6.00 2.85
CA TYR A 115 -1.14 -7.31 2.23
C TYR A 115 -1.02 -8.44 3.27
N ASN A 116 0.03 -8.42 4.08
CA ASN A 116 0.25 -9.43 5.10
C ASN A 116 -0.82 -9.40 6.20
N LEU A 117 -1.26 -8.20 6.59
CA LEU A 117 -2.31 -8.04 7.59
C LEU A 117 -3.62 -8.67 7.12
N VAL A 118 -4.00 -8.42 5.87
CA VAL A 118 -5.22 -8.99 5.31
C VAL A 118 -5.12 -10.52 5.24
N ILE A 119 -3.96 -11.05 4.83
CA ILE A 119 -3.73 -12.49 4.79
C ILE A 119 -3.87 -13.09 6.20
N SER A 120 -3.30 -12.42 7.22
CA SER A 120 -3.34 -12.94 8.59
C SER A 120 -4.77 -13.07 9.13
N ASN A 121 -5.71 -12.34 8.56
CA ASN A 121 -7.12 -12.38 8.96
C ASN A 121 -7.95 -13.37 8.13
N LEU A 122 -7.35 -14.05 7.16
CA LEU A 122 -8.05 -15.06 6.37
C LEU A 122 -8.17 -16.37 7.16
N PRO A 123 -9.17 -17.21 6.83
CA PRO A 123 -9.28 -18.55 7.44
C PRO A 123 -7.99 -19.35 7.24
N LYS A 124 -7.66 -20.16 8.23
CA LYS A 124 -6.42 -20.93 8.24
C LYS A 124 -6.21 -21.77 6.98
N TYR A 125 -7.26 -22.42 6.48
CA TYR A 125 -7.14 -23.28 5.30
C TYR A 125 -6.75 -22.47 4.06
N ILE A 126 -7.18 -21.21 3.96
CA ILE A 126 -6.81 -20.34 2.85
C ILE A 126 -5.36 -19.87 3.01
N ARG A 127 -4.97 -19.51 4.25
CA ARG A 127 -3.59 -19.08 4.52
C ARG A 127 -2.58 -20.17 4.18
N ILE A 128 -2.87 -21.39 4.54
CA ILE A 128 -2.00 -22.54 4.23
C ILE A 128 -1.84 -22.69 2.72
N LYS A 129 -2.95 -22.57 1.99
CA LYS A 129 -2.93 -22.66 0.53
C LYS A 129 -2.04 -21.61 -0.10
N LEU A 130 -2.04 -20.38 0.45
CA LEU A 130 -1.23 -19.29 -0.07
C LEU A 130 0.26 -19.51 0.19
N GLU A 131 0.61 -20.26 1.21
CA GLU A 131 2.00 -20.56 1.55
C GLU A 131 2.63 -21.61 0.62
N GLU A 132 1.80 -22.33 -0.12
CA GLU A 132 2.27 -23.31 -1.11
C GLU A 132 2.71 -22.59 -2.39
#